data_cfcac542a58a6d882f96ba18c09c0635
#
_entry.id   cfcac542a58a6d882f96ba18c09c0635
#
_cell.length_a   1.000
_cell.length_b   1.000
_cell.length_c   1.000
_cell.angle_alpha   90.00
_cell.angle_beta   90.00
_cell.angle_gamma   90.00
#
_symmetry.space_group_name_H-M   'P 1'
#
loop_
_entity.id
_entity.type
_entity.pdbx_description
1 polymer ?
#
loop_
_entity_poly.entity_id
_entity_poly.type
_entity_poly.pdbx_seq_one_letter_code
_entity_poly.pdbx_strand_id
1 'polypeptide(L)'
;MILYVGNPKDVTRKLLDLINESGKVAGYKINAQKSLAFLYTNNEWSEREIKEKIPFTTATKRIKYLGINLPKEVKDLDSENYKTLMKEIKDDTNRWRDISSSWIGRINIVKMATLPITLYRFNAIPIKTQMAFFTELEQKNLKICMETQKTPNRQSNLEG
;
A
#
# COMPACT_ATOMS: atom_id res chain seq x y z
N MET A 1 9.39 10.96 4.04
CA MET A 1 9.45 11.51 5.41
C MET A 1 8.03 11.77 5.87
N ILE A 2 7.69 11.43 7.10
CA ILE A 2 6.40 11.76 7.74
C ILE A 2 6.74 12.68 8.93
N LEU A 3 6.00 13.76 9.07
CA LEU A 3 6.15 14.71 10.16
C LEU A 3 4.80 14.90 10.85
N TYR A 4 4.81 14.90 12.18
CA TYR A 4 3.66 15.21 13.01
C TYR A 4 3.88 16.58 13.64
N VAL A 5 2.92 17.46 13.44
CA VAL A 5 3.00 18.85 13.92
C VAL A 5 1.84 19.10 14.87
N GLY A 6 2.16 19.33 16.15
CA GLY A 6 1.22 19.90 17.11
C GLY A 6 1.16 21.41 16.92
N ASN A 7 0.02 22.04 17.19
CA ASN A 7 -0.20 23.47 17.04
C ASN A 7 0.23 24.06 15.67
N PRO A 8 -0.45 23.69 14.59
CA PRO A 8 0.01 23.97 13.22
C PRO A 8 0.06 25.47 12.89
N LYS A 9 -0.65 26.34 13.60
CA LYS A 9 -0.68 27.78 13.32
C LYS A 9 0.69 28.45 13.46
N ASP A 10 1.41 28.12 14.54
CA ASP A 10 2.68 28.78 14.89
C ASP A 10 3.89 28.00 14.33
N VAL A 11 3.76 26.69 14.26
CA VAL A 11 4.87 25.79 13.94
C VAL A 11 5.07 25.61 12.44
N THR A 12 4.01 25.74 11.62
CA THR A 12 4.09 25.46 10.17
C THR A 12 5.12 26.36 9.48
N ARG A 13 5.16 27.65 9.79
CA ARG A 13 6.14 28.59 9.21
C ARG A 13 7.56 28.20 9.60
N LYS A 14 7.80 27.99 10.90
CA LYS A 14 9.11 27.57 11.40
C LYS A 14 9.56 26.23 10.81
N LEU A 15 8.62 25.31 10.61
CA LEU A 15 8.90 24.04 9.98
C LEU A 15 9.34 24.21 8.52
N LEU A 16 8.67 25.05 7.75
CA LEU A 16 9.03 25.34 6.36
C LEU A 16 10.40 25.98 6.24
N ASP A 17 10.71 26.92 7.15
CA ASP A 17 12.03 27.57 7.22
C ASP A 17 13.12 26.54 7.55
N LEU A 18 12.90 25.69 8.56
CA LEU A 18 13.83 24.62 8.94
C LEU A 18 14.07 23.62 7.79
N ILE A 19 13.02 23.26 7.09
CA ILE A 19 13.10 22.37 5.94
C ILE A 19 13.93 23.00 4.81
N ASN A 20 13.73 24.30 4.54
CA ASN A 20 14.49 25.02 3.52
C ASN A 20 15.97 25.16 3.91
N GLU A 21 16.27 25.46 5.17
CA GLU A 21 17.64 25.49 5.67
C GLU A 21 18.34 24.14 5.58
N SER A 22 17.68 23.09 6.07
CA SER A 22 18.19 21.71 5.96
C SER A 22 18.39 21.29 4.51
N GLY A 23 17.49 21.73 3.62
CA GLY A 23 17.60 21.47 2.19
C GLY A 23 18.83 22.11 1.53
N LYS A 24 19.21 23.32 1.98
CA LYS A 24 20.42 24.00 1.49
C LYS A 24 21.69 23.23 1.88
N VAL A 25 21.75 22.72 3.11
CA VAL A 25 22.90 21.97 3.62
C VAL A 25 22.98 20.56 2.99
N ALA A 26 21.87 19.87 2.88
CA ALA A 26 21.79 18.49 2.40
C ALA A 26 21.64 18.35 0.87
N GLY A 27 21.49 19.46 0.16
CA GLY A 27 21.27 19.45 -1.30
C GLY A 27 19.88 18.94 -1.71
N TYR A 28 18.91 18.90 -0.79
CA TYR A 28 17.54 18.45 -1.08
C TYR A 28 16.59 19.62 -1.30
N LYS A 29 15.66 19.42 -2.22
CA LYS A 29 14.55 20.35 -2.44
C LYS A 29 13.23 19.61 -2.24
N ILE A 30 12.36 20.15 -1.38
CA ILE A 30 11.03 19.58 -1.18
C ILE A 30 10.18 19.83 -2.41
N ASN A 31 9.52 18.77 -2.87
CA ASN A 31 8.53 18.87 -3.90
C ASN A 31 7.15 19.13 -3.27
N ALA A 32 6.74 20.40 -3.23
CA ALA A 32 5.47 20.82 -2.66
C ALA A 32 4.26 20.15 -3.33
N GLN A 33 4.33 19.93 -4.65
CA GLN A 33 3.23 19.29 -5.42
C GLN A 33 3.03 17.82 -5.06
N LYS A 34 4.10 17.12 -4.66
CA LYS A 34 4.04 15.72 -4.22
C LYS A 34 3.91 15.56 -2.70
N SER A 35 3.95 16.66 -1.97
CA SER A 35 3.81 16.65 -0.52
C SER A 35 2.34 16.77 -0.14
N LEU A 36 1.92 15.90 0.79
CA LEU A 36 0.54 15.81 1.25
C LEU A 36 0.48 16.11 2.73
N ALA A 37 -0.58 16.77 3.15
CA ALA A 37 -0.86 17.06 4.55
C ALA A 37 -2.22 16.52 4.98
N PHE A 38 -2.28 15.92 6.17
CA PHE A 38 -3.54 15.68 6.87
C PHE A 38 -3.76 16.75 7.91
N LEU A 39 -4.95 17.31 7.94
CA LEU A 39 -5.37 18.23 8.98
C LEU A 39 -6.30 17.52 9.96
N TYR A 40 -5.88 17.43 11.21
CA TYR A 40 -6.65 16.90 12.33
C TYR A 40 -7.17 18.08 13.16
N THR A 41 -8.22 18.71 12.69
CA THR A 41 -8.87 19.81 13.40
C THR A 41 -10.38 19.61 13.37
N ASN A 42 -11.05 19.97 14.45
CA ASN A 42 -12.51 19.92 14.58
C ASN A 42 -13.16 21.26 14.20
N ASN A 43 -12.36 22.25 13.79
CA ASN A 43 -12.83 23.60 13.47
C ASN A 43 -12.54 23.94 12.01
N GLU A 44 -13.57 24.11 11.21
CA GLU A 44 -13.47 24.44 9.78
C GLU A 44 -12.73 25.75 9.51
N TRP A 45 -12.85 26.74 10.41
CA TRP A 45 -12.13 28.01 10.32
C TRP A 45 -10.62 27.81 10.41
N SER A 46 -10.19 27.04 11.40
CA SER A 46 -8.79 26.70 11.58
C SER A 46 -8.24 25.88 10.41
N GLU A 47 -9.07 25.01 9.82
CA GLU A 47 -8.68 24.23 8.66
C GLU A 47 -8.42 25.11 7.44
N ARG A 48 -9.26 26.10 7.16
CA ARG A 48 -9.07 27.05 6.06
C ARG A 48 -7.82 27.89 6.24
N GLU A 49 -7.63 28.44 7.43
CA GLU A 49 -6.45 29.26 7.75
C GLU A 49 -5.14 28.48 7.57
N ILE A 50 -5.12 27.21 7.95
CA ILE A 50 -3.93 26.36 7.80
C ILE A 50 -3.73 26.01 6.33
N LYS A 51 -4.79 25.68 5.58
CA LYS A 51 -4.70 25.37 4.14
C LYS A 51 -4.11 26.52 3.33
N GLU A 52 -4.40 27.76 3.69
CA GLU A 52 -3.85 28.94 3.02
C GLU A 52 -2.35 29.14 3.31
N LYS A 53 -1.89 28.70 4.50
CA LYS A 53 -0.49 28.88 4.93
C LYS A 53 0.45 27.78 4.48
N ILE A 54 -0.05 26.58 4.16
CA ILE A 54 0.79 25.44 3.75
C ILE A 54 0.82 25.31 2.22
N PRO A 55 2.01 25.15 1.64
CA PRO A 55 2.15 24.96 0.18
C PRO A 55 1.85 23.51 -0.28
N PHE A 56 1.29 22.67 0.60
CA PHE A 56 1.07 21.24 0.37
C PHE A 56 -0.38 20.94 0.01
N THR A 57 -0.58 19.91 -0.79
CA THR A 57 -1.93 19.42 -1.10
C THR A 57 -2.54 18.77 0.14
N THR A 58 -3.77 19.16 0.48
CA THR A 58 -4.46 18.59 1.64
C THR A 58 -5.22 17.34 1.24
N ALA A 59 -4.93 16.22 1.91
CA ALA A 59 -5.66 14.97 1.74
C ALA A 59 -6.85 14.92 2.70
N THR A 60 -8.02 14.52 2.19
CA THR A 60 -9.26 14.47 2.97
C THR A 60 -9.52 13.10 3.59
N LYS A 61 -9.19 12.02 2.89
CA LYS A 61 -9.53 10.66 3.32
C LYS A 61 -8.31 9.79 3.61
N ARG A 62 -7.35 9.76 2.72
CA ARG A 62 -6.17 8.89 2.84
C ARG A 62 -4.96 9.47 2.13
N ILE A 63 -3.77 9.10 2.60
CA ILE A 63 -2.49 9.35 1.94
C ILE A 63 -1.87 8.00 1.57
N LYS A 64 -1.32 7.86 0.38
CA LYS A 64 -0.52 6.70 0.01
C LYS A 64 0.95 7.00 0.27
N TYR A 65 1.56 6.25 1.19
CA TYR A 65 2.97 6.42 1.56
C TYR A 65 3.69 5.06 1.50
N LEU A 66 4.73 4.97 0.67
CA LEU A 66 5.49 3.74 0.45
C LEU A 66 4.61 2.49 0.17
N GLY A 67 3.58 2.65 -0.65
CA GLY A 67 2.66 1.57 -1.00
C GLY A 67 1.57 1.27 0.04
N ILE A 68 1.60 1.93 1.21
CA ILE A 68 0.62 1.77 2.28
C ILE A 68 -0.39 2.92 2.22
N ASN A 69 -1.66 2.58 2.36
CA ASN A 69 -2.72 3.56 2.51
C ASN A 69 -2.80 3.97 3.98
N LEU A 70 -2.56 5.24 4.25
CA LEU A 70 -2.73 5.84 5.56
C LEU A 70 -4.07 6.58 5.58
N PRO A 71 -5.14 6.00 6.12
CA PRO A 71 -6.41 6.69 6.27
C PRO A 71 -6.34 7.73 7.40
N LYS A 72 -7.28 8.66 7.41
CA LYS A 72 -7.38 9.66 8.49
C LYS A 72 -7.72 9.00 9.83
N GLU A 73 -8.57 7.98 9.81
CA GLU A 73 -8.98 7.21 10.99
C GLU A 73 -8.09 5.95 11.14
N VAL A 74 -7.42 5.83 12.29
CA VAL A 74 -6.51 4.70 12.56
C VAL A 74 -7.22 3.34 12.52
N LYS A 75 -8.48 3.29 12.93
CA LYS A 75 -9.31 2.06 12.90
C LYS A 75 -9.50 1.47 11.50
N ASP A 76 -9.39 2.29 10.45
CA ASP A 76 -9.56 1.86 9.07
C ASP A 76 -8.25 1.40 8.42
N LEU A 77 -7.11 1.59 9.11
CA LEU A 77 -5.78 1.30 8.60
C LEU A 77 -5.61 -0.15 8.16
N ASP A 78 -6.04 -1.08 9.00
CA ASP A 78 -5.97 -2.52 8.71
C ASP A 78 -6.88 -2.89 7.56
N SER A 79 -8.17 -2.55 7.68
CA SER A 79 -9.19 -2.98 6.73
C SER A 79 -8.89 -2.48 5.30
N GLU A 80 -8.42 -1.24 5.14
CA GLU A 80 -8.09 -0.69 3.84
C GLU A 80 -6.83 -1.33 3.22
N ASN A 81 -5.80 -1.54 4.02
CA ASN A 81 -4.55 -2.11 3.52
C ASN A 81 -4.67 -3.59 3.22
N TYR A 82 -5.37 -4.36 4.05
CA TYR A 82 -5.57 -5.78 3.81
C TYR A 82 -6.50 -6.06 2.64
N LYS A 83 -7.59 -5.31 2.49
CA LYS A 83 -8.46 -5.42 1.30
C LYS A 83 -7.67 -5.15 0.02
N THR A 84 -6.82 -4.13 0.03
CA THR A 84 -5.97 -3.80 -1.13
C THR A 84 -4.97 -4.92 -1.42
N LEU A 85 -4.29 -5.44 -0.39
CA LEU A 85 -3.34 -6.55 -0.52
C LEU A 85 -4.00 -7.81 -1.07
N MET A 86 -5.17 -8.19 -0.52
CA MET A 86 -5.90 -9.37 -0.97
C MET A 86 -6.39 -9.24 -2.42
N LYS A 87 -6.74 -8.02 -2.85
CA LYS A 87 -7.09 -7.76 -4.24
C LYS A 87 -5.87 -7.91 -5.15
N GLU A 88 -4.73 -7.32 -4.80
CA GLU A 88 -3.49 -7.45 -5.55
C GLU A 88 -3.06 -8.92 -5.70
N ILE A 89 -3.07 -9.69 -4.61
CA ILE A 89 -2.77 -11.13 -4.63
C ILE A 89 -3.73 -11.88 -5.55
N LYS A 90 -5.02 -11.56 -5.50
CA LYS A 90 -6.02 -12.20 -6.36
C LYS A 90 -5.78 -11.87 -7.84
N ASP A 91 -5.50 -10.62 -8.16
CA ASP A 91 -5.25 -10.17 -9.52
C ASP A 91 -3.97 -10.84 -10.09
N ASP A 92 -2.91 -10.90 -9.30
CA ASP A 92 -1.68 -11.59 -9.65
C ASP A 92 -1.89 -13.11 -9.81
N THR A 93 -2.63 -13.73 -8.89
CA THR A 93 -2.99 -15.14 -8.98
C THR A 93 -3.71 -15.46 -10.29
N ASN A 94 -4.64 -14.61 -10.69
CA ASN A 94 -5.37 -14.80 -11.94
C ASN A 94 -4.45 -14.69 -13.17
N ARG A 95 -3.48 -13.77 -13.15
CA ARG A 95 -2.47 -13.65 -14.23
C ARG A 95 -1.57 -14.88 -14.32
N TRP A 96 -1.21 -15.48 -13.19
CA TRP A 96 -0.31 -16.65 -13.16
C TRP A 96 -1.02 -17.96 -13.43
N ARG A 97 -2.34 -18.01 -13.32
CA ARG A 97 -3.14 -19.22 -13.59
C ARG A 97 -2.88 -19.79 -14.99
N ASP A 98 -2.77 -18.89 -15.97
CA ASP A 98 -2.64 -19.29 -17.38
C ASP A 98 -1.19 -19.60 -17.76
N ILE A 99 -0.23 -19.38 -16.85
CA ILE A 99 1.17 -19.73 -17.09
C ILE A 99 1.35 -21.23 -16.89
N SER A 100 1.79 -21.91 -17.97
CA SER A 100 2.15 -23.32 -17.90
C SER A 100 3.38 -23.51 -17.03
N SER A 101 3.21 -23.92 -15.79
CA SER A 101 4.30 -24.15 -14.85
C SER A 101 4.07 -25.43 -14.04
N SER A 102 5.17 -26.09 -13.68
CA SER A 102 5.15 -27.22 -12.77
C SER A 102 4.69 -26.79 -11.37
N TRP A 103 4.32 -27.77 -10.54
CA TRP A 103 3.98 -27.53 -9.14
C TRP A 103 5.10 -26.76 -8.39
N ILE A 104 6.35 -27.14 -8.60
CA ILE A 104 7.53 -26.44 -8.04
C ILE A 104 7.60 -25.00 -8.55
N GLY A 105 7.36 -24.79 -9.85
CA GLY A 105 7.32 -23.45 -10.44
C GLY A 105 6.28 -22.55 -9.78
N ARG A 106 5.09 -23.06 -9.49
CA ARG A 106 4.02 -22.31 -8.80
C ARG A 106 4.40 -21.95 -7.35
N ILE A 107 5.02 -22.86 -6.61
CA ILE A 107 5.54 -22.57 -5.28
C ILE A 107 6.57 -21.43 -5.35
N ASN A 108 7.46 -21.45 -6.34
CA ASN A 108 8.45 -20.41 -6.51
C ASN A 108 7.81 -19.06 -6.86
N ILE A 109 6.78 -19.03 -7.70
CA ILE A 109 6.00 -17.80 -7.98
C ILE A 109 5.42 -17.22 -6.70
N VAL A 110 4.77 -18.03 -5.86
CA VAL A 110 4.23 -17.58 -4.56
C VAL A 110 5.32 -17.03 -3.67
N LYS A 111 6.45 -17.73 -3.55
CA LYS A 111 7.59 -17.28 -2.73
C LYS A 111 8.20 -15.98 -3.22
N MET A 112 8.34 -15.79 -4.52
CA MET A 112 9.03 -14.63 -5.09
C MET A 112 8.12 -13.40 -5.21
N ALA A 113 6.84 -13.58 -5.41
CA ALA A 113 5.92 -12.49 -5.66
C ALA A 113 5.01 -12.17 -4.46
N THR A 114 4.30 -13.15 -3.92
CA THR A 114 3.30 -12.90 -2.87
C THR A 114 3.93 -12.66 -1.50
N LEU A 115 4.92 -13.48 -1.11
CA LEU A 115 5.51 -13.39 0.24
C LEU A 115 6.22 -12.04 0.50
N PRO A 116 7.07 -11.50 -0.40
CA PRO A 116 7.76 -10.25 -0.12
C PRO A 116 6.81 -9.07 0.07
N ILE A 117 5.76 -8.97 -0.75
CA ILE A 117 4.76 -7.91 -0.64
C ILE A 117 3.99 -8.02 0.67
N THR A 118 3.62 -9.24 1.04
CA THR A 118 2.90 -9.53 2.27
C THR A 118 3.75 -9.18 3.50
N LEU A 119 4.98 -9.68 3.56
CA LEU A 119 5.92 -9.41 4.65
C LEU A 119 6.23 -7.92 4.79
N TYR A 120 6.43 -7.22 3.66
CA TYR A 120 6.65 -5.79 3.67
C TYR A 120 5.49 -5.04 4.33
N ARG A 121 4.24 -5.34 3.95
CA ARG A 121 3.07 -4.67 4.50
C ARG A 121 2.86 -4.97 5.98
N PHE A 122 3.09 -6.21 6.41
CA PHE A 122 2.99 -6.56 7.83
C PHE A 122 4.05 -5.85 8.68
N ASN A 123 5.26 -5.75 8.18
CA ASN A 123 6.33 -5.04 8.90
C ASN A 123 6.13 -3.53 8.94
N ALA A 124 5.49 -2.98 7.90
CA ALA A 124 5.29 -1.55 7.79
C ALA A 124 4.04 -1.03 8.53
N ILE A 125 3.09 -1.91 8.84
CA ILE A 125 1.86 -1.57 9.59
C ILE A 125 1.96 -2.18 10.99
N PRO A 126 2.26 -1.41 12.04
CA PRO A 126 2.51 -1.92 13.39
C PRO A 126 1.21 -2.25 14.14
N ILE A 127 0.28 -2.94 13.50
CA ILE A 127 -1.01 -3.33 14.07
C ILE A 127 -1.13 -4.85 14.04
N LYS A 128 -1.72 -5.42 15.10
CA LYS A 128 -1.93 -6.84 15.24
C LYS A 128 -2.94 -7.35 14.21
N THR A 129 -2.44 -8.09 13.23
CA THR A 129 -3.26 -8.67 12.15
C THR A 129 -4.19 -9.75 12.70
N GLN A 130 -5.41 -9.79 12.20
CA GLN A 130 -6.38 -10.81 12.56
C GLN A 130 -5.99 -12.18 11.97
N MET A 131 -6.12 -13.26 12.74
CA MET A 131 -5.81 -14.63 12.29
C MET A 131 -6.60 -15.04 11.04
N ALA A 132 -7.83 -14.56 10.90
CA ALA A 132 -8.67 -14.82 9.74
C ALA A 132 -8.01 -14.41 8.41
N PHE A 133 -7.23 -13.32 8.41
CA PHE A 133 -6.50 -12.88 7.23
C PHE A 133 -5.41 -13.87 6.82
N PHE A 134 -4.65 -14.40 7.77
CA PHE A 134 -3.62 -15.41 7.49
C PHE A 134 -4.21 -16.68 6.91
N THR A 135 -5.33 -17.12 7.46
CA THR A 135 -6.05 -18.30 6.94
C THR A 135 -6.52 -18.07 5.50
N GLU A 136 -7.08 -16.91 5.21
CA GLU A 136 -7.51 -16.59 3.85
C GLU A 136 -6.31 -16.51 2.86
N LEU A 137 -5.20 -15.91 3.30
CA LEU A 137 -3.97 -15.83 2.51
C LEU A 137 -3.40 -17.22 2.22
N GLU A 138 -3.34 -18.08 3.23
CA GLU A 138 -2.87 -19.46 3.11
C GLU A 138 -3.72 -20.26 2.14
N GLN A 139 -5.05 -20.20 2.27
CA GLN A 139 -5.97 -20.87 1.37
C GLN A 139 -5.79 -20.43 -0.09
N LYS A 140 -5.57 -19.13 -0.33
CA LYS A 140 -5.30 -18.62 -1.68
C LYS A 140 -3.97 -19.14 -2.24
N ASN A 141 -2.92 -19.13 -1.44
CA ASN A 141 -1.62 -19.63 -1.83
C ASN A 141 -1.66 -21.14 -2.12
N LEU A 142 -2.34 -21.93 -1.30
CA LEU A 142 -2.55 -23.36 -1.53
C LEU A 142 -3.32 -23.60 -2.82
N LYS A 143 -4.36 -22.82 -3.07
CA LYS A 143 -5.14 -22.94 -4.32
C LYS A 143 -4.27 -22.74 -5.56
N ILE A 144 -3.38 -21.74 -5.57
CA ILE A 144 -2.45 -21.51 -6.67
C ILE A 144 -1.55 -22.74 -6.89
N CYS A 145 -1.03 -23.31 -5.80
CA CYS A 145 -0.12 -24.45 -5.86
C CYS A 145 -0.82 -25.74 -6.34
N MET A 146 -2.10 -25.93 -5.98
CA MET A 146 -2.84 -27.18 -6.19
C MET A 146 -3.69 -27.17 -7.48
N GLU A 147 -3.91 -26.02 -8.11
CA GLU A 147 -4.75 -25.91 -9.30
C GLU A 147 -4.03 -26.62 -10.49
N THR A 148 -4.42 -27.85 -10.76
CA THR A 148 -3.97 -28.60 -11.93
C THR A 148 -4.51 -27.93 -13.20
N GLN A 149 -3.63 -27.65 -14.16
CA GLN A 149 -4.08 -27.22 -15.48
C GLN A 149 -4.96 -28.33 -16.05
N LYS A 150 -6.17 -27.98 -16.44
CA LYS A 150 -6.91 -28.81 -17.42
C LYS A 150 -6.05 -28.83 -18.67
N THR A 151 -5.39 -29.95 -18.93
CA THR A 151 -4.72 -30.21 -20.21
C THR A 151 -5.73 -29.91 -21.33
N PRO A 152 -5.40 -29.01 -22.28
CA PRO A 152 -6.24 -28.87 -23.46
C PRO A 152 -6.31 -30.25 -24.10
N ASN A 153 -7.52 -30.76 -24.26
CA ASN A 153 -7.81 -32.03 -24.91
C ASN A 153 -7.17 -31.95 -26.30
N ARG A 154 -6.04 -32.62 -26.48
CA ARG A 154 -5.42 -32.84 -27.76
C ARG A 154 -6.32 -33.88 -28.45
N GLN A 155 -7.41 -33.38 -29.06
CA GLN A 155 -8.16 -34.20 -29.99
C GLN A 155 -7.19 -34.65 -31.09
N SER A 156 -6.86 -35.92 -31.02
CA SER A 156 -6.18 -36.64 -32.07
C SER A 156 -7.06 -36.60 -33.31
N ASN A 157 -6.83 -35.67 -34.21
CA ASN A 157 -7.20 -35.85 -35.59
C ASN A 157 -6.19 -36.82 -36.22
N LEU A 158 -6.41 -38.11 -35.99
CA LEU A 158 -5.86 -39.22 -36.74
C LEU A 158 -7.07 -39.94 -37.33
N GLU A 159 -7.61 -39.36 -38.39
CA GLU A 159 -8.40 -40.08 -39.37
C GLU A 159 -8.28 -39.37 -40.72
N GLY A 160 -7.74 -40.07 -41.72
CA GLY A 160 -7.74 -39.66 -43.12
C GLY A 160 -6.44 -39.95 -43.81
#